data_6cbd2c697dde3c3b4a2ac700e70b83a8
#
_entry.id   6cbd2c697dde3c3b4a2ac700e70b83a8
#
_cell.length_a   1.000
_cell.length_b   1.000
_cell.length_c   1.000
_cell.angle_alpha   90.00
_cell.angle_beta   90.00
_cell.angle_gamma   90.00
#
_symmetry.space_group_name_H-M   'P 1'
#
loop_
_entity.id
_entity.type
_entity.pdbx_description
1 polymer ?
#
loop_
_entity_poly.entity_id
_entity_poly.type
_entity_poly.pdbx_seq_one_letter_code
_entity_poly.pdbx_strand_id
1 'polypeptide(L)'
;MQEPEQAASKPWRARLYGRAWGALTALPRRVLDIALPLQCVSCREPVTGEGLCAACWGQLSFIAPPFCPKLGIPFVYDPGPGLLSMQAIADPPAYQRARAAVRYDDVAKTMVHGLKYH
;
A
#
# COMPACT_ATOMS: atom_id res chain seq x y z
N MET A 1 10.14 -58.98 39.07
CA MET A 1 10.47 -57.91 38.11
C MET A 1 9.51 -58.06 36.96
N GLN A 2 8.48 -57.22 36.90
CA GLN A 2 7.50 -57.19 35.81
C GLN A 2 7.48 -55.76 35.31
N GLU A 3 7.88 -55.62 34.05
CA GLU A 3 7.80 -54.34 33.32
C GLU A 3 6.34 -54.03 32.96
N PRO A 4 5.89 -52.79 33.11
CA PRO A 4 4.57 -52.39 32.65
C PRO A 4 4.55 -52.15 31.14
N GLU A 5 3.64 -52.84 30.50
CA GLU A 5 3.25 -52.78 29.10
C GLU A 5 2.82 -51.38 28.70
N GLN A 6 3.58 -50.79 27.81
CA GLN A 6 3.27 -49.47 27.23
C GLN A 6 2.09 -49.58 26.25
N ALA A 7 0.97 -49.04 26.64
CA ALA A 7 -0.21 -48.88 25.78
C ALA A 7 0.09 -47.94 24.60
N ALA A 8 0.24 -48.54 23.42
CA ALA A 8 0.40 -47.82 22.16
C ALA A 8 -0.84 -46.97 21.84
N SER A 9 -0.75 -45.68 22.02
CA SER A 9 -1.76 -44.71 21.63
C SER A 9 -1.88 -44.63 20.10
N LYS A 10 -3.07 -44.93 19.60
CA LYS A 10 -3.39 -45.09 18.18
C LYS A 10 -3.20 -43.77 17.41
N PRO A 11 -2.35 -43.70 16.37
CA PRO A 11 -1.99 -42.46 15.65
C PRO A 11 -3.08 -41.91 14.71
N TRP A 12 -4.23 -42.65 14.58
CA TRP A 12 -5.28 -42.23 13.64
C TRP A 12 -6.19 -41.10 14.17
N ARG A 13 -6.29 -40.93 15.48
CA ARG A 13 -7.09 -39.84 16.07
C ARG A 13 -6.49 -38.46 15.82
N ALA A 14 -5.17 -38.32 15.80
CA ALA A 14 -4.51 -37.06 15.54
C ALA A 14 -4.67 -36.55 14.08
N ARG A 15 -4.87 -37.48 13.14
CA ARG A 15 -5.01 -37.17 11.72
C ARG A 15 -6.39 -36.61 11.32
N LEU A 16 -7.44 -37.01 12.07
CA LEU A 16 -8.80 -36.52 11.82
C LEU A 16 -9.04 -35.12 12.37
N TYR A 17 -8.44 -34.79 13.50
CA TYR A 17 -8.57 -33.45 14.08
C TYR A 17 -7.83 -32.39 13.29
N GLY A 18 -6.66 -32.70 12.70
CA GLY A 18 -5.88 -31.75 11.89
C GLY A 18 -6.58 -31.32 10.59
N ARG A 19 -7.36 -32.20 9.97
CA ARG A 19 -8.07 -31.89 8.71
C ARG A 19 -9.39 -31.13 8.94
N ALA A 20 -10.06 -31.36 10.06
CA ALA A 20 -11.28 -30.65 10.43
C ALA A 20 -11.00 -29.20 10.83
N TRP A 21 -9.90 -28.92 11.53
CA TRP A 21 -9.50 -27.57 11.91
C TRP A 21 -9.07 -26.71 10.73
N GLY A 22 -8.39 -27.29 9.72
CA GLY A 22 -8.00 -26.58 8.50
C GLY A 22 -9.20 -26.13 7.65
N ALA A 23 -10.27 -26.95 7.61
CA ALA A 23 -11.49 -26.59 6.88
C ALA A 23 -12.34 -25.54 7.62
N LEU A 24 -12.34 -25.56 8.96
CA LEU A 24 -13.12 -24.62 9.78
C LEU A 24 -12.50 -23.21 9.78
N THR A 25 -11.19 -23.08 9.61
CA THR A 25 -10.50 -21.78 9.57
C THR A 25 -10.52 -21.12 8.20
N ALA A 26 -10.77 -21.87 7.12
CA ALA A 26 -10.84 -21.32 5.75
C ALA A 26 -12.20 -20.67 5.44
N LEU A 27 -13.30 -21.15 6.06
CA LEU A 27 -14.63 -20.63 5.84
C LEU A 27 -14.82 -19.19 6.34
N PRO A 28 -14.38 -18.82 7.56
CA PRO A 28 -14.56 -17.46 8.06
C PRO A 28 -13.75 -16.41 7.29
N ARG A 29 -12.58 -16.75 6.74
CA ARG A 29 -11.80 -15.83 5.92
C ARG A 29 -12.50 -15.45 4.61
N ARG A 30 -13.05 -16.43 3.89
CA ARG A 30 -13.81 -16.15 2.66
C ARG A 30 -15.07 -15.35 2.90
N VAL A 31 -15.76 -15.60 4.01
CA VAL A 31 -16.94 -14.82 4.40
C VAL A 31 -16.53 -13.40 4.82
N LEU A 32 -15.40 -13.25 5.49
CA LEU A 32 -14.85 -11.94 5.85
C LEU A 32 -14.42 -11.14 4.61
N ASP A 33 -13.79 -11.78 3.63
CA ASP A 33 -13.37 -11.17 2.37
C ASP A 33 -14.58 -10.68 1.53
N ILE A 34 -15.72 -11.36 1.63
CA ILE A 34 -16.97 -10.93 0.99
C ILE A 34 -17.65 -9.81 1.78
N ALA A 35 -17.59 -9.85 3.11
CA ALA A 35 -18.22 -8.87 3.99
C ALA A 35 -17.42 -7.55 4.10
N LEU A 36 -16.10 -7.62 3.90
CA LEU A 36 -15.17 -6.49 3.94
C LEU A 36 -14.37 -6.42 2.63
N PRO A 37 -14.99 -6.00 1.52
CA PRO A 37 -14.30 -5.88 0.26
C PRO A 37 -13.15 -4.85 0.37
N LEU A 38 -12.06 -5.13 -0.35
CA LEU A 38 -10.99 -4.15 -0.52
C LEU A 38 -11.55 -2.86 -1.10
N GLN A 39 -11.19 -1.74 -0.51
CA GLN A 39 -11.69 -0.43 -0.92
C GLN A 39 -10.54 0.46 -1.40
N CYS A 40 -10.84 1.28 -2.38
CA CYS A 40 -9.95 2.33 -2.83
C CYS A 40 -9.56 3.25 -1.66
N VAL A 41 -8.28 3.50 -1.46
CA VAL A 41 -7.79 4.33 -0.35
C VAL A 41 -8.20 5.81 -0.47
N SER A 42 -8.67 6.24 -1.64
CA SER A 42 -9.15 7.60 -1.88
C SER A 42 -10.67 7.71 -1.81
N CYS A 43 -11.41 7.04 -2.71
CA CYS A 43 -12.86 7.19 -2.84
C CYS A 43 -13.68 6.14 -2.08
N ARG A 44 -13.05 5.12 -1.50
CA ARG A 44 -13.69 4.01 -0.78
C ARG A 44 -14.53 3.06 -1.66
N GLU A 45 -14.53 3.25 -2.97
CA GLU A 45 -15.15 2.30 -3.90
C GLU A 45 -14.53 0.90 -3.80
N PRO A 46 -15.32 -0.17 -3.92
CA PRO A 46 -14.79 -1.53 -3.94
C PRO A 46 -13.80 -1.74 -5.07
N VAL A 47 -12.67 -2.38 -4.77
CA VAL A 47 -11.61 -2.69 -5.73
C VAL A 47 -11.21 -4.15 -5.63
N THR A 48 -10.65 -4.71 -6.69
CA THR A 48 -10.20 -6.10 -6.74
C THR A 48 -8.79 -6.29 -6.16
N GLY A 49 -8.07 -5.20 -5.89
CA GLY A 49 -6.71 -5.21 -5.33
C GLY A 49 -6.48 -4.05 -4.37
N GLU A 50 -5.40 -4.10 -3.62
CA GLU A 50 -5.02 -3.03 -2.72
C GLU A 50 -4.61 -1.77 -3.49
N GLY A 51 -5.01 -0.59 -3.02
CA GLY A 51 -4.57 0.70 -3.54
C GLY A 51 -5.69 1.58 -4.06
N LEU A 52 -5.48 2.20 -5.22
CA LEU A 52 -6.42 3.11 -5.87
C LEU A 52 -7.25 2.39 -6.95
N CYS A 53 -8.51 2.79 -7.10
CA CYS A 53 -9.30 2.44 -8.27
C CYS A 53 -8.76 3.17 -9.53
N ALA A 54 -9.12 2.68 -10.71
CA ALA A 54 -8.66 3.25 -11.98
C ALA A 54 -9.06 4.74 -12.14
N ALA A 55 -10.24 5.13 -11.65
CA ALA A 55 -10.70 6.51 -11.70
C ALA A 55 -9.84 7.45 -10.86
N CYS A 56 -9.53 7.08 -9.60
CA CYS A 56 -8.65 7.86 -8.74
C CYS A 56 -7.21 7.88 -9.24
N TRP A 57 -6.73 6.76 -9.80
CA TRP A 57 -5.42 6.70 -10.43
C TRP A 57 -5.30 7.68 -11.59
N GLY A 58 -6.33 7.76 -12.45
CA GLY A 58 -6.37 8.69 -13.59
C GLY A 58 -6.47 10.17 -13.19
N GLN A 59 -6.86 10.47 -11.95
CA GLN A 59 -6.93 11.84 -11.43
C GLN A 59 -5.62 12.31 -10.79
N LEU A 60 -4.63 11.42 -10.58
CA LEU A 60 -3.33 11.81 -10.05
C LEU A 60 -2.57 12.68 -11.04
N SER A 61 -2.10 13.84 -10.58
CA SER A 61 -1.27 14.75 -11.35
C SER A 61 0.20 14.36 -11.20
N PHE A 62 0.68 13.49 -12.08
CA PHE A 62 2.09 13.08 -12.09
C PHE A 62 3.00 14.25 -12.47
N ILE A 63 4.14 14.38 -11.78
CA ILE A 63 5.15 15.38 -12.05
C ILE A 63 6.12 14.83 -13.10
N ALA A 64 6.00 15.35 -14.33
CA ALA A 64 6.90 15.08 -15.44
C ALA A 64 7.83 16.30 -15.70
N PRO A 65 8.96 16.10 -16.38
CA PRO A 65 9.78 17.24 -16.83
C PRO A 65 8.97 18.25 -17.69
N PRO A 66 9.28 19.55 -17.60
CA PRO A 66 10.37 20.17 -16.86
C PRO A 66 10.07 20.43 -15.38
N PHE A 67 11.02 20.13 -14.51
CA PHE A 67 10.94 20.40 -13.08
C PHE A 67 12.29 20.84 -12.51
N CYS A 68 12.28 21.57 -11.38
CA CYS A 68 13.51 22.02 -10.72
C CYS A 68 14.37 20.82 -10.28
N PRO A 69 15.64 20.73 -10.73
CA PRO A 69 16.51 19.60 -10.41
C PRO A 69 16.81 19.47 -8.90
N LYS A 70 16.69 20.53 -8.13
CA LYS A 70 16.95 20.53 -6.69
C LYS A 70 15.69 20.27 -5.86
N LEU A 71 14.62 21.00 -6.11
CA LEU A 71 13.37 20.91 -5.33
C LEU A 71 12.37 19.89 -5.87
N GLY A 72 12.48 19.48 -7.15
CA GLY A 72 11.53 18.55 -7.78
C GLY A 72 10.16 19.16 -8.08
N ILE A 73 9.98 20.47 -7.93
CA ILE A 73 8.74 21.17 -8.26
C ILE A 73 8.65 21.39 -9.79
N PRO A 74 7.46 21.20 -10.39
CA PRO A 74 7.30 21.40 -11.83
C PRO A 74 7.42 22.89 -12.21
N PHE A 75 8.03 23.14 -13.34
CA PHE A 75 8.01 24.47 -13.96
C PHE A 75 6.72 24.68 -14.76
N VAL A 76 6.28 25.92 -14.86
CA VAL A 76 5.15 26.31 -15.70
C VAL A 76 5.54 26.35 -17.19
N TYR A 77 6.83 26.62 -17.47
CA TYR A 77 7.43 26.63 -18.79
C TYR A 77 8.79 25.95 -18.73
N ASP A 78 9.34 25.55 -19.85
CA ASP A 78 10.67 24.95 -19.90
C ASP A 78 11.74 26.05 -19.83
N PRO A 79 12.46 26.18 -18.72
CA PRO A 79 13.51 27.18 -18.57
C PRO A 79 14.85 26.74 -19.19
N GLY A 80 14.91 25.52 -19.74
CA GLY A 80 16.14 24.88 -20.24
C GLY A 80 16.85 23.99 -19.23
N PRO A 81 17.87 23.26 -19.68
CA PRO A 81 18.55 22.23 -18.88
C PRO A 81 19.30 22.81 -17.69
N GLY A 82 19.12 22.18 -16.53
CA GLY A 82 19.90 22.46 -15.32
C GLY A 82 19.54 23.74 -14.56
N LEU A 83 18.56 24.52 -15.02
CA LEU A 83 18.14 25.71 -14.29
C LEU A 83 17.40 25.39 -13.01
N LEU A 84 17.71 26.16 -11.96
CA LEU A 84 17.07 26.07 -10.65
C LEU A 84 15.85 26.98 -10.57
N SER A 85 14.84 26.61 -9.81
CA SER A 85 13.72 27.52 -9.50
C SER A 85 14.20 28.68 -8.65
N MET A 86 13.53 29.83 -8.75
CA MET A 86 13.81 30.99 -7.92
C MET A 86 13.80 30.67 -6.44
N GLN A 87 12.90 29.79 -5.99
CA GLN A 87 12.84 29.33 -4.62
C GLN A 87 14.11 28.56 -4.19
N ALA A 88 14.64 27.68 -5.06
CA ALA A 88 15.87 26.95 -4.77
C ALA A 88 17.12 27.83 -4.73
N ILE A 89 17.07 29.01 -5.39
CA ILE A 89 18.15 30.01 -5.40
C ILE A 89 18.04 30.88 -4.16
N ALA A 90 16.84 31.35 -3.83
CA ALA A 90 16.60 32.27 -2.72
C ALA A 90 16.81 31.61 -1.36
N ASP A 91 16.38 30.36 -1.20
CA ASP A 91 16.53 29.55 0.03
C ASP A 91 17.05 28.15 -0.33
N PRO A 92 18.38 27.99 -0.46
CA PRO A 92 18.97 26.73 -0.86
C PRO A 92 18.81 25.67 0.25
N PRO A 93 18.07 24.58 0.00
CA PRO A 93 17.94 23.52 1.01
C PRO A 93 19.25 22.78 1.26
N ALA A 94 19.40 22.23 2.47
CA ALA A 94 20.58 21.45 2.88
C ALA A 94 20.76 20.14 2.08
N TYR A 95 19.65 19.59 1.53
CA TYR A 95 19.72 18.38 0.71
C TYR A 95 20.14 18.69 -0.74
N GLN A 96 20.70 17.69 -1.40
CA GLN A 96 21.17 17.86 -2.78
C GLN A 96 20.02 17.82 -3.80
N ARG A 97 19.00 16.95 -3.56
CA ARG A 97 17.90 16.73 -4.48
C ARG A 97 16.67 16.18 -3.79
N ALA A 98 15.52 16.74 -4.11
CA ALA A 98 14.21 16.15 -3.81
C ALA A 98 13.52 15.70 -5.10
N ARG A 99 12.62 14.73 -4.97
CA ARG A 99 11.73 14.26 -6.03
C ARG A 99 10.36 14.00 -5.45
N ALA A 100 9.34 14.45 -6.17
CA ALA A 100 7.97 14.09 -5.93
C ALA A 100 7.43 13.37 -7.17
N ALA A 101 6.65 12.32 -6.97
CA ALA A 101 6.03 11.56 -8.05
C ALA A 101 4.76 12.25 -8.56
N VAL A 102 3.98 12.81 -7.64
CA VAL A 102 2.69 13.45 -7.92
C VAL A 102 2.59 14.80 -7.22
N ARG A 103 1.72 15.66 -7.73
CA ARG A 103 1.33 16.89 -7.05
C ARG A 103 0.48 16.54 -5.82
N TYR A 104 0.55 17.37 -4.79
CA TYR A 104 -0.29 17.21 -3.58
C TYR A 104 -1.67 17.83 -3.83
N ASP A 105 -2.45 17.16 -4.69
CA ASP A 105 -3.84 17.47 -5.01
C ASP A 105 -4.80 16.70 -4.09
N ASP A 106 -6.11 16.81 -4.32
CA ASP A 106 -7.12 16.22 -3.45
C ASP A 106 -7.01 14.70 -3.36
N VAL A 107 -6.70 14.00 -4.45
CA VAL A 107 -6.52 12.55 -4.45
C VAL A 107 -5.26 12.16 -3.67
N ALA A 108 -4.14 12.80 -3.96
CA ALA A 108 -2.88 12.55 -3.26
C ALA A 108 -2.98 12.88 -1.76
N LYS A 109 -3.66 13.97 -1.41
CA LYS A 109 -3.95 14.35 -0.03
C LYS A 109 -4.76 13.29 0.69
N THR A 110 -5.85 12.80 0.07
CA THR A 110 -6.70 11.77 0.66
C THR A 110 -5.94 10.46 0.88
N MET A 111 -5.08 10.06 -0.08
CA MET A 111 -4.19 8.90 0.07
C MET A 111 -3.25 9.03 1.27
N VAL A 112 -2.54 10.17 1.38
CA VAL A 112 -1.60 10.42 2.47
C VAL A 112 -2.31 10.41 3.82
N HIS A 113 -3.50 11.01 3.90
CA HIS A 113 -4.33 10.99 5.10
C HIS A 113 -4.80 9.58 5.45
N GLY A 114 -5.24 8.80 4.46
CA GLY A 114 -5.63 7.41 4.65
C GLY A 114 -4.49 6.55 5.20
N LEU A 115 -3.26 6.73 4.70
CA LEU A 115 -2.09 6.01 5.18
C LEU A 115 -1.63 6.42 6.60
N LYS A 116 -1.94 7.65 7.03
CA LYS A 116 -1.53 8.14 8.35
C LYS A 116 -2.50 7.80 9.47
N TYR A 117 -3.78 7.68 9.15
CA TYR A 117 -4.83 7.67 10.17
C TYR A 117 -5.75 6.43 10.11
N HIS A 118 -5.35 5.39 9.36
CA HIS A 118 -6.09 4.11 9.27
C HIS A 118 -5.20 2.91 9.54
#